data_748ab544e6180e3baadf032da1201b43
#
_entry.id   748ab544e6180e3baadf032da1201b43
#
_cell.length_a   1.000
_cell.length_b   1.000
_cell.length_c   1.000
_cell.angle_alpha   90.00
_cell.angle_beta   90.00
_cell.angle_gamma   90.00
#
_symmetry.space_group_name_H-M   'P 1'
#
loop_
_entity.id
_entity.type
_entity.pdbx_description
1 polymer ?
#
loop_
_entity_poly.entity_id
_entity_poly.type
_entity_poly.pdbx_seq_one_letter_code
_entity_poly.pdbx_strand_id
1 'polypeptide(L)'
;LMGKLTLSSEIERLKAIPDFQGTNWSSIKPEFAARMAIQNQFKTGIDVAKYTASIMRKDMEAYDSDTASYTQSLGCWHGFIGQQKLISIKKHFGTTDKKYLYLSGWMVAALRSEFGPLPDQSMHEKTSVASLVEELYTFLRQADARELAGLFRELDKAPQDQQQSIQDKIDNFETHIVPIIADIDAGFGNEEATYLMAKQMIEAGACCIQIENQVSDEKQCGHQDGKVTVPHSDFLAKINAVRYAFLELGVDDGVIVARTDSLGAGLTKQIAVTNEAGDIGDQYNSFLDVEEVTAETMNHGDVLINQNGKLVRPKRLPSNLYQFKKGTGEARCILDSITSLQNGADLIWIETERPHIGQIGAMMDE
;
A
#
# COMPACT_ATOMS: atom_id res chain seq x y z
N LEU A 1 0.24 -18.01 10.12
CA LEU A 1 1.39 -17.70 10.97
C LEU A 1 2.49 -18.69 10.64
N MET A 2 3.55 -18.23 9.94
CA MET A 2 4.79 -19.01 9.92
C MET A 2 5.21 -19.22 11.38
N GLY A 3 5.37 -20.49 11.78
CA GLY A 3 5.80 -20.82 13.12
C GLY A 3 7.10 -20.08 13.42
N LYS A 4 7.18 -19.44 14.59
CA LYS A 4 8.38 -18.71 14.99
C LYS A 4 9.55 -19.68 15.06
N LEU A 5 10.61 -19.45 14.28
CA LEU A 5 11.82 -20.27 14.32
C LEU A 5 12.52 -20.05 15.66
N THR A 6 12.78 -21.14 16.37
CA THR A 6 13.67 -21.13 17.54
C THR A 6 14.98 -21.84 17.19
N LEU A 7 16.06 -21.52 17.90
CA LEU A 7 17.35 -22.14 17.69
C LEU A 7 17.26 -23.66 17.85
N SER A 8 16.62 -24.12 18.92
CA SER A 8 16.48 -25.55 19.19
C SER A 8 15.63 -26.27 18.15
N SER A 9 14.47 -25.70 17.76
CA SER A 9 13.59 -26.32 16.77
C SER A 9 14.26 -26.44 15.40
N GLU A 10 15.04 -25.44 15.01
CA GLU A 10 15.74 -25.45 13.73
C GLU A 10 16.92 -26.44 13.73
N ILE A 11 17.65 -26.55 14.83
CA ILE A 11 18.69 -27.57 14.99
C ILE A 11 18.10 -28.97 14.86
N GLU A 12 17.00 -29.28 15.57
CA GLU A 12 16.34 -30.58 15.50
C GLU A 12 15.79 -30.88 14.08
N ARG A 13 15.19 -29.88 13.44
CA ARG A 13 14.71 -29.99 12.05
C ARG A 13 15.87 -30.38 11.10
N LEU A 14 17.00 -29.71 11.21
CA LEU A 14 18.16 -29.94 10.34
C LEU A 14 18.79 -31.31 10.61
N LYS A 15 18.88 -31.74 11.88
CA LYS A 15 19.37 -33.09 12.23
C LYS A 15 18.50 -34.21 11.68
N ALA A 16 17.19 -33.95 11.50
CA ALA A 16 16.26 -34.96 10.96
C ALA A 16 16.33 -35.10 9.43
N ILE A 17 17.02 -34.19 8.71
CA ILE A 17 17.17 -34.28 7.25
C ILE A 17 18.25 -35.30 6.90
N PRO A 18 17.94 -36.44 6.22
CA PRO A 18 18.91 -37.49 5.94
C PRO A 18 20.15 -37.01 5.17
N ASP A 19 19.95 -36.15 4.19
CA ASP A 19 21.03 -35.60 3.35
C ASP A 19 21.95 -34.63 4.10
N PHE A 20 21.57 -34.17 5.28
CA PHE A 20 22.40 -33.35 6.14
C PHE A 20 23.43 -34.16 6.94
N GLN A 21 23.27 -35.48 6.97
CA GLN A 21 24.12 -36.41 7.71
C GLN A 21 24.96 -37.28 6.75
N GLY A 22 26.14 -36.98 6.48
CA GLY A 22 27.03 -37.98 5.84
C GLY A 22 27.38 -37.71 4.38
N THR A 23 27.23 -36.51 3.92
CA THR A 23 27.74 -36.03 2.66
C THR A 23 28.88 -35.03 2.86
N ASN A 24 29.39 -34.44 1.80
CA ASN A 24 30.36 -33.31 1.85
C ASN A 24 29.88 -32.11 2.64
N TRP A 25 28.63 -32.10 3.12
CA TRP A 25 28.04 -31.13 4.05
C TRP A 25 28.53 -31.28 5.50
N SER A 26 29.38 -32.27 5.79
CA SER A 26 29.89 -32.54 7.14
C SER A 26 30.65 -31.37 7.77
N SER A 27 31.09 -30.41 6.97
CA SER A 27 31.70 -29.14 7.44
C SER A 27 30.69 -28.13 7.94
N ILE A 28 29.40 -28.27 7.61
CA ILE A 28 28.33 -27.36 8.05
C ILE A 28 27.60 -28.03 9.21
N LYS A 29 27.87 -27.53 10.42
CA LYS A 29 27.20 -28.04 11.62
C LYS A 29 25.75 -27.56 11.64
N PRO A 30 24.80 -28.40 12.14
CA PRO A 30 23.39 -27.98 12.29
C PRO A 30 23.22 -26.68 13.06
N GLU A 31 24.03 -26.46 14.09
CA GLU A 31 23.99 -25.20 14.87
C GLU A 31 24.37 -23.98 14.04
N PHE A 32 25.34 -24.07 13.15
CA PHE A 32 25.69 -22.98 12.24
C PHE A 32 24.56 -22.71 11.24
N ALA A 33 24.01 -23.76 10.64
CA ALA A 33 22.92 -23.63 9.67
C ALA A 33 21.65 -23.04 10.34
N ALA A 34 21.34 -23.44 11.57
CA ALA A 34 20.24 -22.89 12.35
C ALA A 34 20.44 -21.39 12.63
N ARG A 35 21.64 -20.97 13.01
CA ARG A 35 21.96 -19.54 13.19
C ARG A 35 21.74 -18.75 11.89
N MET A 36 22.22 -19.25 10.78
CA MET A 36 22.04 -18.60 9.48
C MET A 36 20.57 -18.52 9.06
N ALA A 37 19.77 -19.56 9.34
CA ALA A 37 18.35 -19.56 9.06
C ALA A 37 17.60 -18.52 9.89
N ILE A 38 17.93 -18.39 11.17
CA ILE A 38 17.32 -17.41 12.07
C ILE A 38 17.71 -15.97 11.67
N GLN A 39 18.98 -15.72 11.36
CA GLN A 39 19.45 -14.41 10.91
C GLN A 39 18.82 -13.97 9.58
N ASN A 40 18.40 -14.91 8.75
CA ASN A 40 17.84 -14.69 7.42
C ASN A 40 16.44 -15.28 7.30
N GLN A 41 15.61 -15.17 8.33
CA GLN A 41 14.27 -15.77 8.38
C GLN A 41 13.32 -15.28 7.25
N PHE A 42 13.51 -14.06 6.77
CA PHE A 42 12.78 -13.54 5.61
C PHE A 42 13.60 -13.73 4.34
N LYS A 43 13.37 -14.81 3.62
CA LYS A 43 14.18 -15.21 2.45
C LYS A 43 13.82 -14.42 1.20
N THR A 44 12.53 -14.05 1.05
CA THR A 44 12.00 -13.36 -0.11
C THR A 44 11.16 -12.14 0.28
N GLY A 45 10.89 -11.23 -0.68
CA GLY A 45 9.96 -10.14 -0.47
C GLY A 45 8.54 -10.63 -0.18
N ILE A 46 8.14 -11.75 -0.78
CA ILE A 46 6.83 -12.37 -0.51
C ILE A 46 6.72 -12.81 0.96
N ASP A 47 7.78 -13.37 1.56
CA ASP A 47 7.78 -13.72 2.99
C ASP A 47 7.58 -12.47 3.86
N VAL A 48 8.25 -11.37 3.50
CA VAL A 48 8.08 -10.08 4.17
C VAL A 48 6.66 -9.57 4.03
N ALA A 49 6.10 -9.59 2.81
CA ALA A 49 4.73 -9.13 2.55
C ALA A 49 3.70 -9.93 3.35
N LYS A 50 3.82 -11.26 3.39
CA LYS A 50 2.92 -12.13 4.18
C LYS A 50 2.99 -11.84 5.66
N TYR A 51 4.20 -11.71 6.20
CA TYR A 51 4.41 -11.41 7.61
C TYR A 51 3.83 -10.04 8.00
N THR A 52 4.18 -9.01 7.26
CA THR A 52 3.74 -7.64 7.55
C THR A 52 2.25 -7.43 7.29
N ALA A 53 1.68 -8.10 6.29
CA ALA A 53 0.22 -8.10 6.07
C ALA A 53 -0.53 -8.68 7.28
N SER A 54 -0.03 -9.78 7.85
CA SER A 54 -0.64 -10.38 9.05
C SER A 54 -0.60 -9.45 10.26
N ILE A 55 0.43 -8.61 10.39
CA ILE A 55 0.51 -7.57 11.43
C ILE A 55 -0.56 -6.52 11.21
N MET A 56 -0.68 -6.00 9.97
CA MET A 56 -1.69 -4.98 9.67
C MET A 56 -3.11 -5.49 9.95
N ARG A 57 -3.42 -6.73 9.57
CA ARG A 57 -4.74 -7.32 9.85
C ARG A 57 -5.06 -7.37 11.35
N LYS A 58 -4.10 -7.78 12.17
CA LYS A 58 -4.27 -7.78 13.63
C LYS A 58 -4.45 -6.37 14.20
N ASP A 59 -3.72 -5.41 13.65
CA ASP A 59 -3.84 -4.02 14.07
C ASP A 59 -5.19 -3.42 13.67
N MET A 60 -5.74 -3.77 12.51
CA MET A 60 -7.08 -3.40 12.08
C MET A 60 -8.15 -4.00 13.01
N GLU A 61 -8.02 -5.28 13.36
CA GLU A 61 -8.92 -5.94 14.35
C GLU A 61 -8.83 -5.26 15.72
N ALA A 62 -7.63 -4.86 16.16
CA ALA A 62 -7.45 -4.14 17.42
C ALA A 62 -8.08 -2.75 17.39
N TYR A 63 -7.99 -2.05 16.26
CA TYR A 63 -8.67 -0.77 16.04
C TYR A 63 -10.19 -0.92 16.12
N ASP A 64 -10.74 -1.91 15.43
CA ASP A 64 -12.20 -2.18 15.45
C ASP A 64 -12.70 -2.56 16.85
N SER A 65 -11.88 -3.26 17.63
CA SER A 65 -12.22 -3.71 18.98
C SER A 65 -12.21 -2.58 20.00
N ASP A 66 -11.30 -1.63 19.89
CA ASP A 66 -11.16 -0.47 20.78
C ASP A 66 -10.53 0.72 20.07
N THR A 67 -11.32 1.39 19.26
CA THR A 67 -10.89 2.55 18.46
C THR A 67 -10.35 3.68 19.33
N ALA A 68 -10.89 3.88 20.53
CA ALA A 68 -10.51 5.01 21.38
C ALA A 68 -9.13 4.89 21.98
N SER A 69 -8.64 3.66 22.24
CA SER A 69 -7.32 3.42 22.83
C SER A 69 -6.26 3.02 21.79
N TYR A 70 -6.67 2.72 20.55
CA TYR A 70 -5.75 2.35 19.49
C TYR A 70 -4.84 3.52 19.10
N THR A 71 -3.54 3.26 19.03
CA THR A 71 -2.55 4.23 18.57
C THR A 71 -1.59 3.59 17.58
N GLN A 72 -1.16 4.35 16.58
CA GLN A 72 -0.22 3.93 15.55
C GLN A 72 0.72 5.07 15.21
N SER A 73 1.95 4.74 14.83
CA SER A 73 2.93 5.70 14.32
C SER A 73 3.28 5.39 12.87
N LEU A 74 3.29 6.41 12.04
CA LEU A 74 3.65 6.34 10.63
C LEU A 74 4.85 7.24 10.36
N GLY A 75 5.89 6.70 9.69
CA GLY A 75 7.07 7.44 9.28
C GLY A 75 7.27 7.37 7.76
N CYS A 76 7.80 8.45 7.18
CA CYS A 76 8.16 8.50 5.76
C CYS A 76 9.69 8.48 5.63
N TRP A 77 10.30 7.32 5.81
CA TRP A 77 11.74 7.12 5.71
C TRP A 77 12.08 6.01 4.75
N HIS A 78 13.23 6.09 4.12
CA HIS A 78 13.70 5.10 3.16
C HIS A 78 15.16 4.69 3.44
N GLY A 79 15.59 3.57 2.85
CA GLY A 79 16.97 3.10 2.82
C GLY A 79 17.64 3.08 4.20
N PHE A 80 18.87 3.57 4.23
CA PHE A 80 19.68 3.62 5.45
C PHE A 80 19.07 4.48 6.55
N ILE A 81 18.44 5.60 6.22
CA ILE A 81 17.76 6.46 7.19
C ILE A 81 16.62 5.69 7.86
N GLY A 82 15.82 4.99 7.09
CA GLY A 82 14.74 4.13 7.61
C GLY A 82 15.27 3.07 8.57
N GLN A 83 16.37 2.39 8.23
CA GLN A 83 17.05 1.44 9.13
C GLN A 83 17.45 2.10 10.45
N GLN A 84 18.14 3.24 10.41
CA GLN A 84 18.61 3.92 11.62
C GLN A 84 17.47 4.41 12.51
N LYS A 85 16.39 4.88 11.90
CA LYS A 85 15.18 5.29 12.63
C LYS A 85 14.52 4.09 13.32
N LEU A 86 14.35 2.97 12.65
CA LEU A 86 13.74 1.77 13.23
C LEU A 86 14.62 1.17 14.35
N ILE A 87 15.94 1.16 14.19
CA ILE A 87 16.87 0.76 15.26
C ILE A 87 16.70 1.66 16.50
N SER A 88 16.65 2.97 16.29
CA SER A 88 16.46 3.94 17.39
C SER A 88 15.09 3.76 18.06
N ILE A 89 14.03 3.56 17.30
CA ILE A 89 12.68 3.34 17.80
C ILE A 89 12.63 2.07 18.66
N LYS A 90 13.11 0.95 18.14
CA LYS A 90 13.16 -0.32 18.88
C LYS A 90 13.96 -0.18 20.19
N LYS A 91 15.12 0.49 20.13
CA LYS A 91 15.93 0.73 21.30
C LYS A 91 15.24 1.60 22.35
N HIS A 92 14.52 2.65 21.90
CA HIS A 92 13.87 3.60 22.81
C HIS A 92 12.58 3.06 23.43
N PHE A 93 11.74 2.44 22.62
CA PHE A 93 10.42 1.92 23.05
C PHE A 93 10.45 0.46 23.47
N GLY A 94 11.53 -0.27 23.21
CA GLY A 94 11.62 -1.71 23.43
C GLY A 94 10.88 -2.55 22.42
N THR A 95 10.21 -1.93 21.44
CA THR A 95 9.36 -2.61 20.44
C THR A 95 9.24 -1.81 19.17
N THR A 96 8.91 -2.50 18.06
CA THR A 96 8.47 -1.92 16.79
C THR A 96 6.97 -2.09 16.57
N ASP A 97 6.24 -2.55 17.57
CA ASP A 97 4.78 -2.75 17.49
C ASP A 97 4.07 -1.46 17.09
N LYS A 98 3.09 -1.56 16.18
CA LYS A 98 2.30 -0.43 15.64
C LYS A 98 3.16 0.70 15.04
N LYS A 99 4.31 0.36 14.48
CA LYS A 99 5.18 1.28 13.74
C LYS A 99 5.15 0.91 12.27
N TYR A 100 4.67 1.84 11.43
CA TYR A 100 4.54 1.65 10.00
C TYR A 100 5.41 2.63 9.24
N LEU A 101 5.74 2.28 8.01
CA LEU A 101 6.40 3.17 7.07
C LEU A 101 5.51 3.42 5.85
N TYR A 102 5.49 4.65 5.40
CA TYR A 102 4.82 5.06 4.17
C TYR A 102 5.86 5.46 3.13
N LEU A 103 5.88 4.78 2.00
CA LEU A 103 6.66 5.16 0.84
C LEU A 103 5.80 5.97 -0.11
N SER A 104 5.91 7.28 0.03
CA SER A 104 5.16 8.28 -0.71
C SER A 104 5.67 8.43 -2.14
N GLY A 105 4.77 8.53 -3.11
CA GLY A 105 5.08 8.88 -4.49
C GLY A 105 5.76 10.26 -4.59
N TRP A 106 5.33 11.23 -3.77
CA TRP A 106 6.00 12.52 -3.64
C TRP A 106 7.49 12.38 -3.25
N MET A 107 7.79 11.58 -2.24
CA MET A 107 9.17 11.33 -1.80
C MET A 107 9.98 10.66 -2.91
N VAL A 108 9.42 9.69 -3.60
CA VAL A 108 10.07 8.99 -4.71
C VAL A 108 10.38 9.96 -5.85
N ALA A 109 9.43 10.77 -6.26
CA ALA A 109 9.62 11.79 -7.30
C ALA A 109 10.74 12.77 -6.94
N ALA A 110 10.80 13.24 -5.69
CA ALA A 110 11.77 14.20 -5.23
C ALA A 110 13.19 13.62 -5.07
N LEU A 111 13.35 12.35 -4.76
CA LEU A 111 14.62 11.79 -4.28
C LEU A 111 15.22 10.69 -5.16
N ARG A 112 14.43 10.00 -5.98
CA ARG A 112 14.87 8.74 -6.60
C ARG A 112 14.60 8.63 -8.10
N SER A 113 14.17 9.68 -8.77
CA SER A 113 14.04 9.66 -10.23
C SER A 113 15.42 9.70 -10.91
N GLU A 114 15.59 8.93 -11.97
CA GLU A 114 16.77 8.99 -12.84
C GLU A 114 16.88 10.32 -13.58
N PHE A 115 15.80 11.06 -13.71
CA PHE A 115 15.76 12.40 -14.31
C PHE A 115 16.15 13.53 -13.34
N GLY A 116 16.54 13.19 -12.11
CA GLY A 116 16.76 14.15 -11.02
C GLY A 116 15.46 14.43 -10.24
N PRO A 117 15.49 15.39 -9.30
CA PRO A 117 14.31 15.74 -8.51
C PRO A 117 13.15 16.20 -9.39
N LEU A 118 11.98 15.57 -9.21
CA LEU A 118 10.76 15.82 -9.95
C LEU A 118 9.64 16.29 -9.03
N PRO A 119 8.66 17.04 -9.56
CA PRO A 119 7.42 17.28 -8.85
C PRO A 119 6.58 16.00 -8.72
N ASP A 120 5.62 16.01 -7.82
CA ASP A 120 4.69 14.92 -7.55
C ASP A 120 3.61 14.80 -8.64
N GLN A 121 4.00 14.28 -9.80
CA GLN A 121 3.18 14.19 -11.02
C GLN A 121 3.35 12.86 -11.76
N SER A 122 3.71 11.78 -11.08
CA SER A 122 3.92 10.44 -11.68
C SER A 122 4.88 10.40 -12.87
N MET A 123 5.87 11.29 -12.88
CA MET A 123 6.88 11.33 -13.95
C MET A 123 8.11 10.46 -13.68
N HIS A 124 8.25 9.94 -12.45
CA HIS A 124 9.32 9.01 -12.12
C HIS A 124 9.09 7.64 -12.76
N GLU A 125 10.13 6.84 -12.79
CA GLU A 125 10.08 5.50 -13.37
C GLU A 125 9.10 4.60 -12.60
N LYS A 126 8.34 3.81 -13.33
CA LYS A 126 7.32 2.90 -12.74
C LYS A 126 7.88 1.95 -11.67
N THR A 127 9.16 1.61 -11.77
CA THR A 127 9.83 0.67 -10.86
C THR A 127 10.40 1.32 -9.60
N SER A 128 10.39 2.66 -9.51
CA SER A 128 11.08 3.39 -8.44
C SER A 128 10.57 3.06 -7.05
N VAL A 129 9.25 3.00 -6.85
CA VAL A 129 8.66 2.68 -5.53
C VAL A 129 9.00 1.26 -5.12
N ALA A 130 8.84 0.29 -6.02
CA ALA A 130 9.19 -1.11 -5.75
C ALA A 130 10.68 -1.26 -5.38
N SER A 131 11.57 -0.56 -6.08
CA SER A 131 13.00 -0.55 -5.76
C SER A 131 13.29 0.02 -4.37
N LEU A 132 12.57 1.06 -3.95
CA LEU A 132 12.71 1.61 -2.60
C LEU A 132 12.14 0.69 -1.51
N VAL A 133 11.05 -0.02 -1.78
CA VAL A 133 10.52 -1.06 -0.88
C VAL A 133 11.58 -2.13 -0.65
N GLU A 134 12.16 -2.66 -1.72
CA GLU A 134 13.20 -3.70 -1.65
C GLU A 134 14.45 -3.19 -0.90
N GLU A 135 14.92 -1.99 -1.21
CA GLU A 135 16.06 -1.37 -0.54
C GLU A 135 15.82 -1.24 0.97
N LEU A 136 14.66 -0.71 1.36
CA LEU A 136 14.34 -0.52 2.77
C LEU A 136 14.31 -1.86 3.52
N TYR A 137 13.66 -2.87 2.98
CA TYR A 137 13.62 -4.18 3.61
C TYR A 137 14.99 -4.87 3.64
N THR A 138 15.85 -4.62 2.66
CA THR A 138 17.25 -5.07 2.70
C THR A 138 17.99 -4.46 3.89
N PHE A 139 17.84 -3.17 4.13
CA PHE A 139 18.43 -2.49 5.30
C PHE A 139 17.84 -2.98 6.63
N LEU A 140 16.56 -3.24 6.70
CA LEU A 140 15.91 -3.75 7.93
C LEU A 140 16.32 -5.19 8.24
N ARG A 141 16.42 -6.05 7.23
CA ARG A 141 16.98 -7.41 7.39
C ARG A 141 18.44 -7.37 7.86
N GLN A 142 19.23 -6.43 7.36
CA GLN A 142 20.61 -6.24 7.83
C GLN A 142 20.65 -5.83 9.30
N ALA A 143 19.72 -5.00 9.77
CA ALA A 143 19.63 -4.63 11.19
C ALA A 143 19.33 -5.88 12.04
N ASP A 144 18.39 -6.71 11.63
CA ASP A 144 18.08 -7.99 12.29
C ASP A 144 19.31 -8.90 12.37
N ALA A 145 19.95 -9.12 11.24
CA ALA A 145 21.12 -10.00 11.14
C ALA A 145 22.26 -9.54 12.05
N ARG A 146 22.48 -8.22 12.16
CA ARG A 146 23.52 -7.63 13.05
C ARG A 146 23.20 -7.84 14.52
N GLU A 147 21.97 -7.58 14.95
CA GLU A 147 21.55 -7.73 16.34
C GLU A 147 21.62 -9.20 16.74
N LEU A 148 21.07 -10.12 15.93
CA LEU A 148 21.13 -11.56 16.14
C LEU A 148 22.58 -12.07 16.18
N ALA A 149 23.45 -11.63 15.28
CA ALA A 149 24.86 -11.99 15.33
C ALA A 149 25.54 -11.55 16.62
N GLY A 150 25.12 -10.43 17.18
CA GLY A 150 25.55 -9.98 18.52
C GLY A 150 25.14 -10.98 19.60
N LEU A 151 23.86 -11.35 19.63
CA LEU A 151 23.32 -12.32 20.58
C LEU A 151 23.98 -13.69 20.46
N PHE A 152 24.24 -14.19 19.25
CA PHE A 152 24.97 -15.43 19.06
C PHE A 152 26.41 -15.37 19.57
N ARG A 153 27.11 -14.25 19.40
CA ARG A 153 28.45 -14.07 19.98
C ARG A 153 28.42 -14.02 21.50
N GLU A 154 27.38 -13.43 22.10
CA GLU A 154 27.17 -13.45 23.54
C GLU A 154 26.94 -14.89 24.03
N LEU A 155 26.07 -15.64 23.34
CA LEU A 155 25.76 -17.03 23.65
C LEU A 155 27.02 -17.92 23.63
N ASP A 156 27.90 -17.73 22.63
CA ASP A 156 29.14 -18.50 22.51
C ASP A 156 30.13 -18.24 23.65
N LYS A 157 30.07 -17.08 24.28
CA LYS A 157 30.99 -16.67 25.37
C LYS A 157 30.40 -16.80 26.76
N ALA A 158 29.07 -17.00 26.84
CA ALA A 158 28.35 -16.99 28.10
C ALA A 158 28.69 -18.23 28.96
N PRO A 159 28.83 -18.09 30.27
CA PRO A 159 28.83 -19.20 31.22
C PRO A 159 27.54 -20.00 31.11
N GLN A 160 27.58 -21.25 31.45
CA GLN A 160 26.47 -22.20 31.28
C GLN A 160 25.17 -21.73 31.97
N ASP A 161 25.27 -21.07 33.09
CA ASP A 161 24.15 -20.53 33.86
C ASP A 161 23.46 -19.33 33.20
N GLN A 162 24.12 -18.66 32.23
CA GLN A 162 23.60 -17.51 31.50
C GLN A 162 23.12 -17.86 30.08
N GLN A 163 23.50 -19.02 29.54
CA GLN A 163 23.18 -19.39 28.14
C GLN A 163 21.69 -19.42 27.87
N GLN A 164 20.88 -19.95 28.80
CA GLN A 164 19.44 -20.04 28.61
C GLN A 164 18.80 -18.65 28.45
N SER A 165 19.21 -17.69 29.26
CA SER A 165 18.70 -16.32 29.17
C SER A 165 19.02 -15.64 27.85
N ILE A 166 20.19 -15.92 27.25
CA ILE A 166 20.57 -15.38 25.94
C ILE A 166 19.82 -16.11 24.83
N GLN A 167 19.67 -17.42 24.95
CA GLN A 167 18.86 -18.20 24.01
C GLN A 167 17.40 -17.71 23.98
N ASP A 168 16.82 -17.44 25.15
CA ASP A 168 15.47 -16.86 25.24
C ASP A 168 15.36 -15.50 24.52
N LYS A 169 16.41 -14.66 24.56
CA LYS A 169 16.46 -13.41 23.81
C LYS A 169 16.49 -13.65 22.29
N ILE A 170 17.22 -14.67 21.85
CA ILE A 170 17.26 -15.07 20.43
C ILE A 170 15.89 -15.61 19.98
N ASP A 171 15.32 -16.50 20.77
CA ASP A 171 14.04 -17.14 20.46
C ASP A 171 12.86 -16.15 20.52
N ASN A 172 12.97 -15.08 21.29
CA ASN A 172 11.99 -14.01 21.39
C ASN A 172 12.41 -12.72 20.67
N PHE A 173 13.39 -12.81 19.77
CA PHE A 173 13.86 -11.66 19.02
C PHE A 173 12.71 -11.00 18.25
N GLU A 174 12.57 -9.69 18.41
CA GLU A 174 11.64 -8.87 17.65
C GLU A 174 12.35 -8.23 16.46
N THR A 175 11.82 -8.48 15.26
CA THR A 175 12.40 -7.98 14.01
C THR A 175 12.23 -6.45 13.89
N HIS A 176 13.14 -5.83 13.13
CA HIS A 176 12.99 -4.44 12.69
C HIS A 176 12.06 -4.30 11.48
N ILE A 177 11.61 -5.43 10.91
CA ILE A 177 10.71 -5.43 9.76
C ILE A 177 9.32 -5.03 10.23
N VAL A 178 8.82 -3.95 9.64
CA VAL A 178 7.51 -3.35 9.93
C VAL A 178 6.70 -3.23 8.64
N PRO A 179 5.37 -3.11 8.70
CA PRO A 179 4.55 -2.89 7.53
C PRO A 179 4.96 -1.63 6.76
N ILE A 180 5.01 -1.75 5.42
CA ILE A 180 5.16 -0.63 4.50
C ILE A 180 3.86 -0.45 3.73
N ILE A 181 3.35 0.78 3.74
CA ILE A 181 2.29 1.24 2.82
C ILE A 181 3.01 1.83 1.60
N ALA A 182 2.88 1.19 0.45
CA ALA A 182 3.51 1.62 -0.79
C ALA A 182 2.52 2.39 -1.66
N ASP A 183 2.90 3.60 -2.06
CA ASP A 183 2.12 4.47 -2.92
C ASP A 183 2.34 4.07 -4.39
N ILE A 184 1.26 3.67 -5.06
CA ILE A 184 1.26 3.35 -6.49
C ILE A 184 0.75 4.51 -7.35
N ASP A 185 0.59 5.70 -6.77
CA ASP A 185 -0.08 6.83 -7.43
C ASP A 185 -1.46 6.41 -7.99
N ALA A 186 -1.73 6.71 -9.25
CA ALA A 186 -2.95 6.30 -9.94
C ALA A 186 -2.80 4.97 -10.73
N GLY A 187 -1.74 4.20 -10.49
CA GLY A 187 -1.49 2.91 -11.12
C GLY A 187 -0.70 2.95 -12.43
N PHE A 188 -0.23 4.13 -12.86
CA PHE A 188 0.61 4.35 -14.06
C PHE A 188 0.00 3.82 -15.37
N GLY A 189 -1.31 3.84 -15.48
CA GLY A 189 -2.04 3.39 -16.67
C GLY A 189 -3.42 2.82 -16.31
N ASN A 190 -3.87 1.84 -17.08
CA ASN A 190 -5.11 1.11 -16.83
C ASN A 190 -4.94 0.03 -15.74
N GLU A 191 -5.97 -0.80 -15.56
CA GLU A 191 -5.97 -1.89 -14.59
C GLU A 191 -4.89 -2.94 -14.83
N GLU A 192 -4.51 -3.20 -16.08
CA GLU A 192 -3.43 -4.14 -16.41
C GLU A 192 -2.07 -3.59 -15.99
N ALA A 193 -1.81 -2.31 -16.26
CA ALA A 193 -0.61 -1.62 -15.78
C ALA A 193 -0.56 -1.60 -14.25
N THR A 194 -1.69 -1.34 -13.61
CA THR A 194 -1.84 -1.36 -12.15
C THR A 194 -1.52 -2.73 -11.57
N TYR A 195 -2.02 -3.80 -12.19
CA TYR A 195 -1.71 -5.18 -11.79
C TYR A 195 -0.19 -5.45 -11.82
N LEU A 196 0.48 -5.11 -12.92
CA LEU A 196 1.92 -5.32 -13.06
C LEU A 196 2.72 -4.55 -12.01
N MET A 197 2.34 -3.30 -11.73
CA MET A 197 2.96 -2.47 -10.69
C MET A 197 2.74 -3.06 -9.29
N ALA A 198 1.51 -3.42 -8.97
CA ALA A 198 1.17 -4.02 -7.68
C ALA A 198 1.95 -5.32 -7.45
N LYS A 199 2.01 -6.19 -8.46
CA LYS A 199 2.78 -7.43 -8.41
C LYS A 199 4.24 -7.16 -8.06
N GLN A 200 4.88 -6.22 -8.73
CA GLN A 200 6.28 -5.87 -8.48
C GLN A 200 6.51 -5.33 -7.07
N MET A 201 5.61 -4.49 -6.57
CA MET A 201 5.69 -3.96 -5.20
C MET A 201 5.53 -5.06 -4.15
N ILE A 202 4.61 -6.00 -4.35
CA ILE A 202 4.38 -7.13 -3.45
C ILE A 202 5.59 -8.07 -3.47
N GLU A 203 6.15 -8.36 -4.62
CA GLU A 203 7.39 -9.14 -4.75
C GLU A 203 8.58 -8.47 -4.04
N ALA A 204 8.62 -7.14 -4.01
CA ALA A 204 9.61 -6.37 -3.23
C ALA A 204 9.37 -6.44 -1.71
N GLY A 205 8.17 -6.77 -1.26
CA GLY A 205 7.80 -6.94 0.15
C GLY A 205 6.65 -6.09 0.66
N ALA A 206 6.03 -5.27 -0.19
CA ALA A 206 4.91 -4.43 0.24
C ALA A 206 3.69 -5.26 0.64
N CYS A 207 3.19 -5.06 1.85
CA CYS A 207 1.98 -5.69 2.36
C CYS A 207 0.73 -4.84 2.15
N CYS A 208 0.92 -3.57 1.87
CA CYS A 208 -0.15 -2.60 1.70
C CYS A 208 0.14 -1.72 0.49
N ILE A 209 -0.85 -1.55 -0.36
CA ILE A 209 -0.78 -0.69 -1.55
C ILE A 209 -1.85 0.38 -1.44
N GLN A 210 -1.43 1.63 -1.59
CA GLN A 210 -2.31 2.79 -1.67
C GLN A 210 -2.44 3.21 -3.13
N ILE A 211 -3.66 3.34 -3.61
CA ILE A 211 -4.00 3.77 -4.97
C ILE A 211 -5.01 4.90 -4.94
N GLU A 212 -4.87 5.86 -5.85
CA GLU A 212 -5.75 7.02 -5.97
C GLU A 212 -6.53 7.04 -7.29
N ASN A 213 -7.62 7.81 -7.34
CA ASN A 213 -8.52 7.90 -8.48
C ASN A 213 -8.19 9.00 -9.49
N GLN A 214 -7.00 9.58 -9.43
CA GLN A 214 -6.56 10.53 -10.45
C GLN A 214 -6.24 9.83 -11.78
N VAL A 215 -6.26 10.58 -12.87
CA VAL A 215 -5.76 10.12 -14.18
C VAL A 215 -4.23 10.06 -14.13
N SER A 216 -3.64 8.93 -14.51
CA SER A 216 -2.21 8.68 -14.34
C SER A 216 -1.30 9.69 -15.05
N ASP A 217 -1.63 10.08 -16.26
CA ASP A 217 -0.85 11.01 -17.08
C ASP A 217 -1.16 12.50 -16.79
N GLU A 218 -2.10 12.78 -15.88
CA GLU A 218 -2.47 14.11 -15.45
C GLU A 218 -2.43 14.27 -13.92
N LYS A 219 -1.79 13.34 -13.25
CA LYS A 219 -1.67 13.30 -11.79
C LYS A 219 -0.91 14.49 -11.24
N GLN A 220 -1.47 15.06 -10.17
CA GLN A 220 -0.89 16.19 -9.43
C GLN A 220 -0.84 15.88 -7.94
N CYS A 221 -0.03 16.66 -7.21
CA CYS A 221 -0.05 16.64 -5.76
C CYS A 221 -1.48 16.90 -5.23
N GLY A 222 -1.89 16.18 -4.20
CA GLY A 222 -3.24 16.23 -3.65
C GLY A 222 -3.74 17.63 -3.25
N HIS A 223 -2.81 18.54 -2.95
CA HIS A 223 -3.13 19.93 -2.56
C HIS A 223 -3.25 20.90 -3.74
N GLN A 224 -3.03 20.47 -4.96
CA GLN A 224 -3.12 21.32 -6.15
C GLN A 224 -4.53 21.34 -6.73
N ASP A 225 -4.87 22.48 -7.34
CA ASP A 225 -6.11 22.66 -8.10
C ASP A 225 -6.01 21.96 -9.47
N GLY A 226 -7.18 21.70 -10.07
CA GLY A 226 -7.24 21.16 -11.44
C GLY A 226 -6.97 19.66 -11.53
N LYS A 227 -7.10 18.92 -10.44
CA LYS A 227 -7.01 17.44 -10.47
C LYS A 227 -8.12 16.84 -11.32
N VAL A 228 -7.77 15.77 -12.03
CA VAL A 228 -8.64 15.06 -12.97
C VAL A 228 -8.81 13.63 -12.50
N THR A 229 -10.06 13.18 -12.31
CA THR A 229 -10.35 11.81 -11.91
C THR A 229 -10.67 10.91 -13.09
N VAL A 230 -10.40 9.62 -12.95
CA VAL A 230 -10.85 8.56 -13.86
C VAL A 230 -12.34 8.29 -13.67
N PRO A 231 -13.03 7.67 -14.65
CA PRO A 231 -14.34 7.10 -14.40
C PRO A 231 -14.31 6.17 -13.19
N HIS A 232 -15.36 6.20 -12.40
CA HIS A 232 -15.38 5.45 -11.14
C HIS A 232 -15.23 3.93 -11.35
N SER A 233 -15.84 3.38 -12.41
CA SER A 233 -15.66 1.98 -12.80
C SER A 233 -14.20 1.60 -13.06
N ASP A 234 -13.41 2.50 -13.66
CA ASP A 234 -11.99 2.28 -13.93
C ASP A 234 -11.18 2.24 -12.62
N PHE A 235 -11.55 3.10 -11.66
CA PHE A 235 -10.92 3.08 -10.34
C PHE A 235 -11.20 1.75 -9.61
N LEU A 236 -12.43 1.26 -9.64
CA LEU A 236 -12.79 -0.02 -9.06
C LEU A 236 -12.07 -1.19 -9.75
N ALA A 237 -11.93 -1.15 -11.07
CA ALA A 237 -11.17 -2.14 -11.82
C ALA A 237 -9.69 -2.19 -11.40
N LYS A 238 -9.08 -1.02 -11.14
CA LYS A 238 -7.71 -0.93 -10.60
C LYS A 238 -7.60 -1.49 -9.18
N ILE A 239 -8.56 -1.22 -8.31
CA ILE A 239 -8.61 -1.83 -6.96
C ILE A 239 -8.68 -3.35 -7.06
N ASN A 240 -9.53 -3.88 -7.94
CA ASN A 240 -9.64 -5.31 -8.18
C ASN A 240 -8.34 -5.91 -8.73
N ALA A 241 -7.63 -5.19 -9.59
CA ALA A 241 -6.32 -5.60 -10.11
C ALA A 241 -5.27 -5.72 -9.01
N VAL A 242 -5.23 -4.78 -8.07
CA VAL A 242 -4.35 -4.85 -6.90
C VAL A 242 -4.71 -6.05 -6.01
N ARG A 243 -5.99 -6.27 -5.75
CA ARG A 243 -6.44 -7.43 -4.97
C ARG A 243 -6.04 -8.74 -5.65
N TYR A 244 -6.23 -8.83 -6.95
CA TYR A 244 -5.82 -10.01 -7.71
C TYR A 244 -4.31 -10.27 -7.62
N ALA A 245 -3.47 -9.23 -7.69
CA ALA A 245 -2.03 -9.36 -7.53
C ALA A 245 -1.65 -9.95 -6.15
N PHE A 246 -2.28 -9.50 -5.08
CA PHE A 246 -2.09 -10.08 -3.75
C PHE A 246 -2.47 -11.57 -3.70
N LEU A 247 -3.64 -11.92 -4.22
CA LEU A 247 -4.13 -13.31 -4.22
C LEU A 247 -3.25 -14.22 -5.08
N GLU A 248 -2.84 -13.78 -6.26
CA GLU A 248 -1.98 -14.56 -7.16
C GLU A 248 -0.63 -14.88 -6.51
N LEU A 249 -0.07 -13.94 -5.75
CA LEU A 249 1.20 -14.12 -5.06
C LEU A 249 1.05 -14.81 -3.69
N GLY A 250 -0.16 -15.22 -3.33
CA GLY A 250 -0.45 -15.91 -2.08
C GLY A 250 -0.29 -15.01 -0.84
N VAL A 251 -0.46 -13.70 -0.98
CA VAL A 251 -0.50 -12.72 0.11
C VAL A 251 -1.96 -12.38 0.40
N ASP A 252 -2.71 -13.34 0.89
CA ASP A 252 -4.16 -13.26 1.07
C ASP A 252 -4.57 -12.13 2.03
N ASP A 253 -3.73 -11.82 3.02
CA ASP A 253 -3.93 -10.76 4.00
C ASP A 253 -3.53 -9.37 3.49
N GLY A 254 -3.08 -9.23 2.24
CA GLY A 254 -2.68 -7.95 1.67
C GLY A 254 -3.74 -6.85 1.85
N VAL A 255 -3.30 -5.63 2.13
CA VAL A 255 -4.17 -4.49 2.46
C VAL A 255 -4.17 -3.49 1.31
N ILE A 256 -5.33 -2.95 1.00
CA ILE A 256 -5.52 -1.92 -0.03
C ILE A 256 -6.09 -0.67 0.61
N VAL A 257 -5.38 0.45 0.44
CA VAL A 257 -5.87 1.78 0.78
C VAL A 257 -6.37 2.46 -0.49
N ALA A 258 -7.66 2.71 -0.58
CA ALA A 258 -8.25 3.48 -1.67
C ALA A 258 -8.27 4.96 -1.29
N ARG A 259 -7.48 5.76 -2.00
CA ARG A 259 -7.48 7.22 -1.86
C ARG A 259 -8.44 7.83 -2.85
N THR A 260 -9.30 8.72 -2.38
CA THR A 260 -10.13 9.57 -3.24
C THR A 260 -9.65 11.00 -3.23
N ASP A 261 -9.47 11.57 -4.41
CA ASP A 261 -9.16 12.98 -4.64
C ASP A 261 -10.40 13.79 -5.05
N SER A 262 -11.58 13.18 -5.04
CA SER A 262 -12.81 13.79 -5.56
C SER A 262 -13.23 15.06 -4.82
N LEU A 263 -12.82 15.25 -3.57
CA LEU A 263 -13.14 16.47 -2.83
C LEU A 263 -12.60 17.73 -3.51
N GLY A 264 -11.34 17.68 -3.98
CA GLY A 264 -10.67 18.77 -4.68
C GLY A 264 -10.63 18.63 -6.20
N ALA A 265 -11.12 17.51 -6.76
CA ALA A 265 -11.08 17.23 -8.20
C ALA A 265 -12.43 17.58 -8.85
N GLY A 266 -12.46 18.71 -9.57
CA GLY A 266 -13.67 19.17 -10.30
C GLY A 266 -13.80 18.64 -11.73
N LEU A 267 -12.85 17.82 -12.21
CA LEU A 267 -12.71 17.44 -13.61
C LEU A 267 -12.63 15.93 -13.78
N THR A 268 -13.10 15.44 -14.93
CA THR A 268 -12.87 14.06 -15.37
C THR A 268 -12.53 14.01 -16.86
N LYS A 269 -11.71 13.05 -17.25
CA LYS A 269 -11.27 12.89 -18.64
C LYS A 269 -12.25 12.10 -19.48
N GLN A 270 -12.98 11.19 -18.86
CA GLN A 270 -13.89 10.27 -19.52
C GLN A 270 -15.22 10.20 -18.78
N ILE A 271 -16.24 9.79 -19.49
CA ILE A 271 -17.58 9.51 -18.98
C ILE A 271 -17.81 8.02 -19.07
N ALA A 272 -18.23 7.41 -17.97
CA ALA A 272 -18.70 6.05 -17.99
C ALA A 272 -20.03 5.97 -18.76
N VAL A 273 -20.05 5.19 -19.82
CA VAL A 273 -21.26 4.90 -20.58
C VAL A 273 -21.67 3.48 -20.27
N THR A 274 -22.80 3.31 -19.59
CA THR A 274 -23.33 2.00 -19.25
C THR A 274 -24.61 1.74 -20.03
N ASN A 275 -24.89 0.50 -20.33
CA ASN A 275 -26.13 0.08 -20.99
C ASN A 275 -27.21 -0.35 -19.98
N GLU A 276 -26.88 -0.37 -18.70
CA GLU A 276 -27.76 -0.83 -17.63
C GLU A 276 -28.07 0.33 -16.66
N ALA A 277 -29.35 0.64 -16.51
CA ALA A 277 -29.79 1.68 -15.57
C ALA A 277 -29.45 1.28 -14.13
N GLY A 278 -28.89 2.23 -13.37
CA GLY A 278 -28.52 2.03 -11.98
C GLY A 278 -27.12 1.45 -11.77
N ASP A 279 -26.36 1.22 -12.84
CA ASP A 279 -24.95 0.89 -12.74
C ASP A 279 -24.17 2.04 -12.06
N ILE A 280 -23.04 1.69 -11.50
CA ILE A 280 -22.18 2.63 -10.73
C ILE A 280 -21.73 3.82 -11.58
N GLY A 281 -21.50 3.60 -12.89
CA GLY A 281 -21.22 4.66 -13.84
C GLY A 281 -22.34 5.66 -13.98
N ASP A 282 -23.60 5.22 -14.00
CA ASP A 282 -24.79 6.08 -14.06
C ASP A 282 -24.93 6.92 -12.80
N GLN A 283 -24.64 6.36 -11.62
CA GLN A 283 -24.64 7.12 -10.36
C GLN A 283 -23.63 8.26 -10.39
N TYR A 284 -22.43 7.99 -10.92
CA TYR A 284 -21.37 8.97 -11.02
C TYR A 284 -21.68 10.07 -12.05
N ASN A 285 -22.33 9.70 -13.15
CA ASN A 285 -22.77 10.64 -14.20
C ASN A 285 -23.78 11.66 -13.67
N SER A 286 -24.50 11.38 -12.58
CA SER A 286 -25.43 12.33 -11.96
C SER A 286 -24.73 13.59 -11.43
N PHE A 287 -23.44 13.54 -11.17
CA PHE A 287 -22.63 14.66 -10.69
C PHE A 287 -22.06 15.55 -11.81
N LEU A 288 -22.17 15.13 -13.08
CA LEU A 288 -21.64 15.92 -14.21
C LEU A 288 -22.42 17.20 -14.43
N ASP A 289 -21.71 18.27 -14.75
CA ASP A 289 -22.34 19.50 -15.26
C ASP A 289 -22.78 19.28 -16.70
N VAL A 290 -24.04 19.57 -16.98
CA VAL A 290 -24.70 19.19 -18.24
C VAL A 290 -25.48 20.35 -18.84
N GLU A 291 -25.78 20.24 -20.12
CA GLU A 291 -26.71 21.11 -20.82
C GLU A 291 -27.87 20.30 -21.44
N GLU A 292 -29.06 20.92 -21.49
CA GLU A 292 -30.22 20.31 -22.14
C GLU A 292 -29.98 20.21 -23.63
N VAL A 293 -30.43 19.13 -24.25
CA VAL A 293 -30.31 18.92 -25.68
C VAL A 293 -31.70 18.81 -26.27
N THR A 294 -31.95 19.59 -27.33
CA THR A 294 -33.14 19.52 -28.17
C THR A 294 -32.78 18.95 -29.54
N ALA A 295 -33.80 18.62 -30.34
CA ALA A 295 -33.57 18.13 -31.70
C ALA A 295 -32.77 19.14 -32.56
N GLU A 296 -32.91 20.44 -32.29
CA GLU A 296 -32.21 21.52 -32.99
C GLU A 296 -30.76 21.70 -32.50
N THR A 297 -30.47 21.38 -31.25
CA THR A 297 -29.14 21.57 -30.63
C THR A 297 -28.29 20.32 -30.59
N MET A 298 -28.85 19.16 -30.99
CA MET A 298 -28.14 17.90 -31.04
C MET A 298 -27.21 17.85 -32.26
N ASN A 299 -25.94 17.47 -32.04
CA ASN A 299 -24.97 17.31 -33.11
C ASN A 299 -24.60 15.83 -33.29
N HIS A 300 -24.22 15.47 -34.51
CA HIS A 300 -23.69 14.14 -34.77
C HIS A 300 -22.39 13.90 -33.98
N GLY A 301 -22.34 12.82 -33.22
CA GLY A 301 -21.19 12.48 -32.38
C GLY A 301 -21.25 13.04 -30.97
N ASP A 302 -22.33 13.71 -30.57
CA ASP A 302 -22.53 14.09 -29.18
C ASP A 302 -22.57 12.87 -28.26
N VAL A 303 -21.88 12.97 -27.13
CA VAL A 303 -22.03 12.01 -26.02
C VAL A 303 -23.23 12.46 -25.19
N LEU A 304 -24.24 11.61 -25.11
CA LEU A 304 -25.46 11.89 -24.35
C LEU A 304 -25.58 10.91 -23.19
N ILE A 305 -26.02 11.44 -22.06
CA ILE A 305 -26.29 10.63 -20.85
C ILE A 305 -27.71 10.88 -20.37
N ASN A 306 -28.27 9.94 -19.63
CA ASN A 306 -29.53 10.12 -18.93
C ASN A 306 -29.24 10.71 -17.56
N GLN A 307 -29.81 11.87 -17.27
CA GLN A 307 -29.73 12.49 -15.95
C GLN A 307 -31.13 12.87 -15.49
N ASN A 308 -31.61 12.24 -14.40
CA ASN A 308 -32.96 12.43 -13.87
C ASN A 308 -34.09 12.25 -14.89
N GLY A 309 -33.97 11.25 -15.77
CA GLY A 309 -34.95 10.92 -16.79
C GLY A 309 -34.88 11.81 -18.04
N LYS A 310 -33.94 12.73 -18.12
CA LYS A 310 -33.72 13.58 -19.29
C LYS A 310 -32.42 13.17 -20.01
N LEU A 311 -32.45 13.17 -21.33
CA LEU A 311 -31.26 13.04 -22.15
C LEU A 311 -30.53 14.39 -22.21
N VAL A 312 -29.28 14.40 -21.78
CA VAL A 312 -28.49 15.63 -21.64
C VAL A 312 -27.08 15.43 -22.18
N ARG A 313 -26.42 16.52 -22.52
CA ARG A 313 -25.01 16.50 -22.96
C ARG A 313 -24.12 17.01 -21.83
N PRO A 314 -23.14 16.22 -21.38
CA PRO A 314 -22.12 16.70 -20.45
C PRO A 314 -21.34 17.86 -21.04
N LYS A 315 -21.14 18.91 -20.24
CA LYS A 315 -20.34 20.05 -20.66
C LYS A 315 -18.88 19.67 -20.79
N ARG A 316 -18.32 19.95 -21.95
CA ARG A 316 -16.93 19.70 -22.28
C ARG A 316 -16.16 21.01 -22.34
N LEU A 317 -15.04 21.07 -21.62
CA LEU A 317 -14.17 22.24 -21.63
C LEU A 317 -13.30 22.27 -22.91
N PRO A 318 -12.71 23.43 -23.26
CA PRO A 318 -11.75 23.52 -24.37
C PRO A 318 -10.55 22.56 -24.24
N SER A 319 -10.19 22.17 -23.01
CA SER A 319 -9.18 21.17 -22.70
C SER A 319 -9.59 19.74 -23.00
N ASN A 320 -10.80 19.51 -23.52
CA ASN A 320 -11.42 18.19 -23.71
C ASN A 320 -11.78 17.43 -22.43
N LEU A 321 -11.73 18.08 -21.28
CA LEU A 321 -12.18 17.52 -20.02
C LEU A 321 -13.65 17.83 -19.77
N TYR A 322 -14.30 16.98 -19.00
CA TYR A 322 -15.66 17.20 -18.50
C TYR A 322 -15.60 17.77 -17.09
N GLN A 323 -16.61 18.53 -16.72
CA GLN A 323 -16.69 19.20 -15.44
C GLN A 323 -17.81 18.60 -14.58
N PHE A 324 -17.51 18.42 -13.31
CA PHE A 324 -18.53 18.08 -12.31
C PHE A 324 -19.27 19.33 -11.84
N LYS A 325 -20.51 19.16 -11.40
CA LYS A 325 -21.29 20.21 -10.76
C LYS A 325 -20.57 20.74 -9.52
N LYS A 326 -20.55 22.04 -9.37
CA LYS A 326 -19.99 22.67 -8.18
C LYS A 326 -20.69 22.17 -6.91
N GLY A 327 -19.91 21.90 -5.87
CA GLY A 327 -20.43 21.45 -4.58
C GLY A 327 -20.75 19.94 -4.49
N THR A 328 -20.34 19.12 -5.48
CA THR A 328 -20.56 17.68 -5.47
C THR A 328 -19.37 16.87 -4.95
N GLY A 329 -18.29 17.53 -4.55
CA GLY A 329 -17.05 16.86 -4.14
C GLY A 329 -17.22 15.91 -2.95
N GLU A 330 -17.92 16.32 -1.91
CA GLU A 330 -18.20 15.48 -0.73
C GLU A 330 -19.03 14.25 -1.09
N ALA A 331 -20.12 14.41 -1.83
CA ALA A 331 -20.97 13.30 -2.24
C ALA A 331 -20.21 12.31 -3.13
N ARG A 332 -19.30 12.79 -3.99
CA ARG A 332 -18.44 11.92 -4.80
C ARG A 332 -17.40 11.20 -3.97
N CYS A 333 -16.81 11.86 -2.96
CA CYS A 333 -15.90 11.20 -2.01
C CYS A 333 -16.59 10.09 -1.23
N ILE A 334 -17.79 10.31 -0.76
CA ILE A 334 -18.59 9.31 -0.03
C ILE A 334 -18.89 8.12 -0.94
N LEU A 335 -19.35 8.37 -2.17
CA LEU A 335 -19.61 7.30 -3.14
C LEU A 335 -18.34 6.52 -3.48
N ASP A 336 -17.22 7.20 -3.72
CA ASP A 336 -15.91 6.55 -3.96
C ASP A 336 -15.51 5.65 -2.80
N SER A 337 -15.68 6.13 -1.58
CA SER A 337 -15.29 5.41 -0.37
C SER A 337 -16.11 4.14 -0.17
N ILE A 338 -17.44 4.27 -0.21
CA ILE A 338 -18.36 3.15 0.00
C ILE A 338 -18.14 2.08 -1.07
N THR A 339 -18.10 2.47 -2.34
CA THR A 339 -17.95 1.53 -3.46
C THR A 339 -16.57 0.90 -3.50
N SER A 340 -15.52 1.61 -3.12
CA SER A 340 -14.17 1.06 -2.99
C SER A 340 -14.10 -0.04 -1.94
N LEU A 341 -14.70 0.18 -0.77
CA LEU A 341 -14.80 -0.86 0.28
C LEU A 341 -15.61 -2.08 -0.19
N GLN A 342 -16.70 -1.87 -0.92
CA GLN A 342 -17.51 -2.95 -1.49
C GLN A 342 -16.77 -3.75 -2.58
N ASN A 343 -15.72 -3.19 -3.16
CA ASN A 343 -14.96 -3.77 -4.28
C ASN A 343 -13.51 -4.17 -3.90
N GLY A 344 -13.23 -4.37 -2.62
CA GLY A 344 -12.00 -5.00 -2.17
C GLY A 344 -10.96 -4.08 -1.56
N ALA A 345 -11.24 -2.78 -1.41
CA ALA A 345 -10.42 -1.91 -0.55
C ALA A 345 -10.68 -2.25 0.92
N ASP A 346 -9.68 -2.06 1.75
CA ASP A 346 -9.74 -2.32 3.20
C ASP A 346 -9.80 -1.03 4.00
N LEU A 347 -9.12 0.00 3.51
CA LEU A 347 -8.99 1.31 4.16
C LEU A 347 -9.26 2.42 3.15
N ILE A 348 -9.74 3.55 3.64
CA ILE A 348 -10.03 4.72 2.85
C ILE A 348 -9.12 5.88 3.26
N TRP A 349 -8.66 6.62 2.26
CA TRP A 349 -7.97 7.89 2.42
C TRP A 349 -8.71 8.95 1.63
N ILE A 350 -9.31 9.91 2.32
CA ILE A 350 -9.90 11.09 1.70
C ILE A 350 -8.83 12.19 1.63
N GLU A 351 -8.42 12.54 0.43
CA GLU A 351 -7.49 13.65 0.23
C GLU A 351 -8.23 14.98 0.39
N THR A 352 -7.79 15.76 1.36
CA THR A 352 -8.40 17.04 1.70
C THR A 352 -7.56 18.22 1.20
N GLU A 353 -8.20 19.25 0.66
CA GLU A 353 -7.50 20.48 0.25
C GLU A 353 -7.09 21.33 1.44
N ARG A 354 -7.84 21.25 2.53
CA ARG A 354 -7.66 22.04 3.74
C ARG A 354 -7.89 21.19 4.99
N PRO A 355 -7.22 21.48 6.10
CA PRO A 355 -7.44 20.76 7.37
C PRO A 355 -8.76 21.23 8.02
N HIS A 356 -9.90 20.94 7.39
CA HIS A 356 -11.23 21.32 7.89
C HIS A 356 -11.82 20.14 8.68
N ILE A 357 -11.54 20.11 9.98
CA ILE A 357 -11.90 18.99 10.88
C ILE A 357 -13.40 18.67 10.84
N GLY A 358 -14.26 19.69 10.81
CA GLY A 358 -15.70 19.49 10.76
C GLY A 358 -16.18 18.80 9.48
N GLN A 359 -15.60 19.15 8.34
CA GLN A 359 -15.92 18.51 7.07
C GLN A 359 -15.42 17.03 7.05
N ILE A 360 -14.20 16.82 7.53
CA ILE A 360 -13.63 15.46 7.61
C ILE A 360 -14.49 14.59 8.52
N GLY A 361 -14.86 15.09 9.70
CA GLY A 361 -15.73 14.38 10.63
C GLY A 361 -17.07 13.99 10.02
N ALA A 362 -17.74 14.94 9.36
CA ALA A 362 -19.03 14.70 8.71
C ALA A 362 -18.96 13.62 7.61
N MET A 363 -17.87 13.59 6.83
CA MET A 363 -17.68 12.54 5.81
C MET A 363 -17.35 11.18 6.41
N MET A 364 -16.70 11.15 7.58
CA MET A 364 -16.38 9.88 8.27
C MET A 364 -17.59 9.26 8.99
N ASP A 365 -18.60 10.06 9.29
CA ASP A 365 -19.82 9.59 9.96
C ASP A 365 -20.83 8.93 9.00
N GLU A 366 -20.69 9.14 7.69
CA GLU A 366 -21.51 8.52 6.61
C GLU A 366 -20.97 7.14 6.21
#